data_3c221aab0f9d71a2de960a6fdb3b4a02
#
_entry.id   3c221aab0f9d71a2de960a6fdb3b4a02
#
_cell.length_a   1.000
_cell.length_b   1.000
_cell.length_c   1.000
_cell.angle_alpha   90.00
_cell.angle_beta   90.00
_cell.angle_gamma   90.00
#
_symmetry.space_group_name_H-M   'P 1'
#
loop_
_entity.id
_entity.type
_entity.pdbx_description
1 polymer ?
#
loop_
_entity_poly.entity_id
_entity_poly.type
_entity_poly.pdbx_seq_one_letter_code
_entity_poly.pdbx_strand_id
1 'polypeptide(L)'
;MLSSLTDLHYLDLSGNDIGDINPICPLKKLHTLDLSFNAIESCETPLNSTGLLILNLSSNKLTDISVLLSKTRSLQRVILTYNPIDDFSLFFSMKELQFISAVEGTGMDAETLMKLQRAFPDTIFE
;
A
#
# COMPACT_ATOMS: atom_id res chain seq x y z
N MET A 1 11.65 19.35 -6.98
CA MET A 1 11.64 18.52 -5.75
C MET A 1 11.55 17.04 -6.10
N LEU A 2 11.01 16.21 -5.21
CA LEU A 2 10.92 14.76 -5.49
C LEU A 2 10.14 14.46 -6.77
N SER A 3 9.10 15.22 -7.08
CA SER A 3 8.31 15.02 -8.28
C SER A 3 9.10 15.21 -9.59
N SER A 4 10.28 15.86 -9.53
CA SER A 4 11.17 15.99 -10.69
C SER A 4 12.10 14.79 -10.87
N LEU A 5 12.17 13.88 -9.88
CA LEU A 5 13.02 12.69 -9.93
C LEU A 5 12.27 11.52 -10.59
N THR A 6 11.90 11.72 -11.85
CA THR A 6 10.97 10.84 -12.57
C THR A 6 11.53 9.46 -12.89
N ASP A 7 12.83 9.26 -12.76
CA ASP A 7 13.49 7.97 -13.03
C ASP A 7 13.74 7.13 -11.78
N LEU A 8 13.25 7.56 -10.61
CA LEU A 8 13.40 6.77 -9.37
C LEU A 8 12.68 5.44 -9.49
N HIS A 9 13.37 4.37 -9.12
CA HIS A 9 12.82 3.02 -9.00
C HIS A 9 12.66 2.57 -7.55
N TYR A 10 13.43 3.13 -6.66
CA TYR A 10 13.41 2.83 -5.23
C TYR A 10 13.37 4.12 -4.44
N LEU A 11 12.42 4.25 -3.51
CA LEU A 11 12.30 5.42 -2.66
C LEU A 11 11.94 4.98 -1.24
N ASP A 12 12.78 5.36 -0.29
CA ASP A 12 12.53 5.13 1.13
C ASP A 12 12.42 6.47 1.84
N LEU A 13 11.21 6.77 2.33
CA LEU A 13 10.89 7.95 3.11
C LEU A 13 10.36 7.57 4.50
N SER A 14 10.66 6.36 4.96
CA SER A 14 10.21 5.88 6.25
C SER A 14 10.73 6.73 7.41
N GLY A 15 9.97 6.78 8.49
CA GLY A 15 10.42 7.45 9.72
C GLY A 15 10.46 8.96 9.61
N ASN A 16 9.51 9.57 8.91
CA ASN A 16 9.36 11.03 8.80
C ASN A 16 7.99 11.45 9.32
N ASP A 17 7.62 12.71 9.15
CA ASP A 17 6.32 13.24 9.55
C ASP A 17 5.46 13.57 8.32
N ILE A 18 5.55 12.75 7.27
CA ILE A 18 4.88 13.02 6.00
C ILE A 18 3.37 12.77 6.16
N GLY A 19 2.57 13.79 5.87
CA GLY A 19 1.13 13.66 5.80
C GLY A 19 0.60 13.73 4.37
N ASP A 20 1.28 14.51 3.50
CA ASP A 20 0.89 14.71 2.11
C ASP A 20 1.86 14.01 1.18
N ILE A 21 1.39 13.01 0.45
CA ILE A 21 2.19 12.26 -0.52
C ILE A 21 1.91 12.66 -1.98
N ASN A 22 1.13 13.72 -2.20
CA ASN A 22 0.87 14.20 -3.55
C ASN A 22 2.15 14.45 -4.36
N PRO A 23 3.25 14.98 -3.78
CA PRO A 23 4.48 15.17 -4.54
C PRO A 23 5.10 13.90 -5.11
N ILE A 24 4.86 12.74 -4.51
CA ILE A 24 5.43 11.47 -4.99
C ILE A 24 4.48 10.66 -5.85
N CYS A 25 3.19 10.98 -5.81
CA CYS A 25 2.20 10.24 -6.60
C CYS A 25 2.48 10.25 -8.11
N PRO A 26 3.03 11.32 -8.72
CA PRO A 26 3.37 11.30 -10.15
C PRO A 26 4.58 10.47 -10.54
N LEU A 27 5.34 9.95 -9.59
CA LEU A 27 6.52 9.12 -9.90
C LEU A 27 6.06 7.78 -10.50
N LYS A 28 6.32 7.59 -11.79
CA LYS A 28 5.75 6.49 -12.57
C LYS A 28 6.59 5.22 -12.58
N LYS A 29 7.87 5.33 -12.23
CA LYS A 29 8.83 4.23 -12.40
C LYS A 29 9.20 3.52 -11.11
N LEU A 30 8.54 3.83 -10.00
CA LEU A 30 8.84 3.19 -8.74
C LEU A 30 8.51 1.69 -8.79
N HIS A 31 9.43 0.88 -8.30
CA HIS A 31 9.25 -0.53 -8.06
C HIS A 31 9.13 -0.84 -6.57
N THR A 32 9.84 -0.08 -5.72
CA THR A 32 9.80 -0.22 -4.27
C THR A 32 9.59 1.14 -3.63
N LEU A 33 8.60 1.23 -2.75
CA LEU A 33 8.26 2.45 -2.02
C LEU A 33 8.03 2.11 -0.56
N ASP A 34 8.81 2.75 0.32
CA ASP A 34 8.64 2.63 1.76
C ASP A 34 8.23 3.99 2.33
N LEU A 35 7.00 4.04 2.84
CA LEU A 35 6.41 5.21 3.49
C LEU A 35 6.00 4.90 4.93
N SER A 36 6.55 3.84 5.51
CA SER A 36 6.21 3.43 6.87
C SER A 36 6.63 4.48 7.91
N PHE A 37 5.95 4.48 9.05
CA PHE A 37 6.23 5.39 10.15
C PHE A 37 6.16 6.86 9.74
N ASN A 38 5.05 7.24 9.15
CA ASN A 38 4.72 8.62 8.79
C ASN A 38 3.35 8.99 9.36
N ALA A 39 2.76 10.09 8.89
CA ALA A 39 1.47 10.59 9.35
C ALA A 39 0.44 10.67 8.22
N ILE A 40 0.48 9.72 7.29
CA ILE A 40 -0.41 9.70 6.12
C ILE A 40 -1.80 9.29 6.57
N GLU A 41 -2.81 10.14 6.33
CA GLU A 41 -4.18 9.87 6.75
C GLU A 41 -5.06 9.37 5.60
N SER A 42 -5.22 10.20 4.58
CA SER A 42 -6.05 9.85 3.42
C SER A 42 -5.38 10.36 2.15
N CYS A 43 -5.64 9.70 1.05
CA CYS A 43 -5.05 10.05 -0.23
C CYS A 43 -6.15 10.08 -1.27
N GLU A 44 -6.39 11.24 -1.84
CA GLU A 44 -7.36 11.42 -2.92
C GLU A 44 -6.70 11.25 -4.29
N THR A 45 -5.39 11.14 -4.32
CA THR A 45 -4.61 10.98 -5.55
C THR A 45 -4.00 9.58 -5.59
N PRO A 46 -4.19 8.83 -6.66
CA PRO A 46 -3.59 7.50 -6.76
C PRO A 46 -2.09 7.57 -7.00
N LEU A 47 -1.38 6.56 -6.52
CA LEU A 47 0.00 6.31 -6.93
C LEU A 47 0.02 5.94 -8.41
N ASN A 48 0.84 6.63 -9.20
CA ASN A 48 0.93 6.41 -10.64
C ASN A 48 2.01 5.40 -11.03
N SER A 49 2.67 4.79 -10.07
CA SER A 49 3.67 3.76 -10.31
C SER A 49 2.99 2.43 -10.64
N THR A 50 2.58 2.27 -11.90
CA THR A 50 1.83 1.08 -12.32
C THR A 50 2.66 -0.20 -12.24
N GLY A 51 3.99 -0.09 -12.24
CA GLY A 51 4.91 -1.21 -12.05
C GLY A 51 5.38 -1.40 -10.61
N LEU A 52 4.71 -0.79 -9.63
CA LEU A 52 5.09 -0.92 -8.23
C LEU A 52 4.91 -2.36 -7.74
N LEU A 53 5.96 -2.92 -7.17
CA LEU A 53 5.99 -4.32 -6.73
C LEU A 53 5.94 -4.44 -5.20
N ILE A 54 6.61 -3.53 -4.49
CA ILE A 54 6.74 -3.59 -3.03
C ILE A 54 6.33 -2.24 -2.46
N LEU A 55 5.35 -2.27 -1.55
CA LEU A 55 4.86 -1.07 -0.88
C LEU A 55 4.73 -1.32 0.62
N ASN A 56 5.37 -0.46 1.41
CA ASN A 56 5.24 -0.46 2.85
C ASN A 56 4.59 0.83 3.31
N LEU A 57 3.37 0.72 3.86
CA LEU A 57 2.61 1.83 4.42
C LEU A 57 2.33 1.63 5.91
N SER A 58 3.02 0.69 6.55
CA SER A 58 2.76 0.38 7.97
C SER A 58 2.97 1.60 8.86
N SER A 59 2.25 1.63 9.98
CA SER A 59 2.37 2.70 10.98
C SER A 59 2.12 4.09 10.39
N ASN A 60 0.98 4.25 9.80
CA ASN A 60 0.41 5.51 9.34
C ASN A 60 -0.99 5.67 9.93
N LYS A 61 -1.78 6.57 9.38
CA LYS A 61 -3.15 6.85 9.83
C LYS A 61 -4.17 6.60 8.73
N LEU A 62 -3.87 5.69 7.83
CA LEU A 62 -4.73 5.39 6.67
C LEU A 62 -6.01 4.71 7.11
N THR A 63 -7.13 5.17 6.57
CA THR A 63 -8.44 4.53 6.77
C THR A 63 -8.97 3.91 5.49
N ASP A 64 -8.64 4.50 4.33
CA ASP A 64 -9.09 4.04 3.01
C ASP A 64 -7.91 4.02 2.05
N ILE A 65 -7.67 2.86 1.44
CA ILE A 65 -6.59 2.63 0.49
C ILE A 65 -7.08 2.48 -0.95
N SER A 66 -8.38 2.57 -1.18
CA SER A 66 -8.97 2.24 -2.48
C SER A 66 -8.49 3.16 -3.61
N VAL A 67 -8.46 4.47 -3.37
CA VAL A 67 -7.98 5.44 -4.37
C VAL A 67 -6.47 5.36 -4.52
N LEU A 68 -5.75 5.34 -3.39
CA LEU A 68 -4.30 5.32 -3.39
C LEU A 68 -3.73 4.16 -4.22
N LEU A 69 -4.30 2.98 -4.06
CA LEU A 69 -3.81 1.76 -4.70
C LEU A 69 -4.58 1.39 -5.97
N SER A 70 -5.45 2.26 -6.47
CA SER A 70 -6.31 1.93 -7.60
C SER A 70 -5.56 1.62 -8.90
N LYS A 71 -4.33 2.11 -9.04
CA LYS A 71 -3.49 1.93 -10.24
C LYS A 71 -2.30 0.99 -10.02
N THR A 72 -2.13 0.43 -8.83
CA THR A 72 -0.95 -0.39 -8.49
C THR A 72 -1.27 -1.88 -8.55
N ARG A 73 -1.81 -2.34 -9.68
CA ARG A 73 -2.30 -3.72 -9.85
C ARG A 73 -1.19 -4.77 -9.93
N SER A 74 0.06 -4.36 -10.12
CA SER A 74 1.19 -5.28 -10.15
C SER A 74 1.83 -5.53 -8.79
N LEU A 75 1.27 -4.97 -7.70
CA LEU A 75 1.81 -5.17 -6.36
C LEU A 75 1.91 -6.65 -6.01
N GLN A 76 3.08 -7.03 -5.51
CA GLN A 76 3.37 -8.39 -5.04
C GLN A 76 3.48 -8.45 -3.53
N ARG A 77 3.97 -7.39 -2.89
CA ARG A 77 4.12 -7.31 -1.43
C ARG A 77 3.57 -5.98 -0.94
N VAL A 78 2.63 -6.04 0.00
CA VAL A 78 2.10 -4.84 0.65
C VAL A 78 2.07 -5.03 2.16
N ILE A 79 2.52 -4.02 2.89
CA ILE A 79 2.54 -4.00 4.35
C ILE A 79 1.69 -2.82 4.81
N LEU A 80 0.61 -3.12 5.54
CA LEU A 80 -0.40 -2.15 5.96
C LEU A 80 -0.66 -2.17 7.46
N THR A 81 0.11 -2.93 8.23
CA THR A 81 -0.09 -3.04 9.68
C THR A 81 -0.07 -1.68 10.36
N TYR A 82 -0.82 -1.56 11.46
CA TYR A 82 -0.91 -0.32 12.24
C TYR A 82 -1.44 0.87 11.43
N ASN A 83 -2.52 0.62 10.69
CA ASN A 83 -3.36 1.62 10.07
C ASN A 83 -4.82 1.29 10.37
N PRO A 84 -5.69 2.27 10.64
CA PRO A 84 -7.10 2.00 10.93
C PRO A 84 -7.92 1.70 9.67
N ILE A 85 -7.45 0.76 8.85
CA ILE A 85 -8.12 0.32 7.63
C ILE A 85 -9.11 -0.79 8.01
N ASP A 86 -10.33 -0.72 7.50
CA ASP A 86 -11.36 -1.74 7.74
C ASP A 86 -11.98 -2.30 6.46
N ASP A 87 -11.70 -1.72 5.30
CA ASP A 87 -12.15 -2.23 4.01
C ASP A 87 -10.97 -2.72 3.18
N PHE A 88 -10.90 -4.04 2.99
CA PHE A 88 -9.84 -4.71 2.24
C PHE A 88 -10.33 -5.31 0.93
N SER A 89 -11.52 -4.90 0.48
CA SER A 89 -12.14 -5.46 -0.73
C SER A 89 -11.30 -5.26 -2.00
N LEU A 90 -10.47 -4.22 -2.02
CA LEU A 90 -9.57 -3.95 -3.15
C LEU A 90 -8.68 -5.16 -3.47
N PHE A 91 -8.24 -5.89 -2.45
CA PHE A 91 -7.30 -7.00 -2.65
C PHE A 91 -7.87 -8.15 -3.45
N PHE A 92 -9.20 -8.31 -3.49
CA PHE A 92 -9.81 -9.37 -4.30
C PHE A 92 -9.56 -9.20 -5.80
N SER A 93 -9.23 -8.00 -6.24
CA SER A 93 -8.90 -7.70 -7.65
C SER A 93 -7.40 -7.65 -7.93
N MET A 94 -6.55 -7.77 -6.91
CA MET A 94 -5.10 -7.65 -7.04
C MET A 94 -4.46 -9.02 -7.13
N LYS A 95 -4.43 -9.58 -8.33
CA LYS A 95 -4.10 -10.99 -8.56
C LYS A 95 -2.61 -11.32 -8.47
N GLU A 96 -1.75 -10.32 -8.49
CA GLU A 96 -0.30 -10.52 -8.42
C GLU A 96 0.25 -10.57 -7.00
N LEU A 97 -0.60 -10.35 -5.99
CA LEU A 97 -0.17 -10.32 -4.60
C LEU A 97 0.35 -11.68 -4.13
N GLN A 98 1.55 -11.66 -3.55
CA GLN A 98 2.22 -12.83 -3.00
C GLN A 98 2.33 -12.75 -1.47
N PHE A 99 2.34 -11.52 -0.91
CA PHE A 99 2.48 -11.30 0.52
C PHE A 99 1.68 -10.07 0.93
N ILE A 100 0.82 -10.23 1.93
CA ILE A 100 0.06 -9.14 2.54
C ILE A 100 0.25 -9.19 4.05
N SER A 101 0.82 -8.13 4.63
CA SER A 101 0.89 -7.95 6.08
C SER A 101 -0.12 -6.86 6.46
N ALA A 102 -1.29 -7.25 6.91
CA ALA A 102 -2.41 -6.34 7.12
C ALA A 102 -3.32 -6.74 8.29
N VAL A 103 -2.90 -7.68 9.11
CA VAL A 103 -3.74 -8.14 10.22
C VAL A 103 -3.53 -7.30 11.46
N GLU A 104 -2.28 -7.13 11.86
CA GLU A 104 -1.96 -6.44 13.11
C GLU A 104 -2.20 -4.94 13.01
N GLY A 105 -2.92 -4.40 13.98
CA GLY A 105 -3.17 -2.96 14.05
C GLY A 105 -4.12 -2.41 13.00
N THR A 106 -4.91 -3.26 12.34
CA THR A 106 -5.92 -2.85 11.36
C THR A 106 -7.29 -3.38 11.78
N GLY A 107 -8.32 -3.06 10.98
CA GLY A 107 -9.66 -3.58 11.14
C GLY A 107 -9.91 -4.91 10.43
N MET A 108 -8.86 -5.64 10.06
CA MET A 108 -9.01 -6.95 9.42
C MET A 108 -9.64 -7.93 10.40
N ASP A 109 -10.85 -8.38 10.13
CA ASP A 109 -11.49 -9.40 10.94
C ASP A 109 -11.20 -10.81 10.42
N ALA A 110 -11.55 -11.82 11.24
CA ALA A 110 -11.28 -13.21 10.89
C ALA A 110 -12.06 -13.65 9.65
N GLU A 111 -13.26 -13.13 9.45
CA GLU A 111 -14.09 -13.47 8.29
C GLU A 111 -13.46 -12.96 7.00
N THR A 112 -13.03 -11.70 6.98
CA THR A 112 -12.38 -11.09 5.82
C THR A 112 -11.08 -11.81 5.49
N LEU A 113 -10.28 -12.12 6.52
CA LEU A 113 -9.03 -12.85 6.35
C LEU A 113 -9.27 -14.22 5.72
N MET A 114 -10.27 -14.95 6.22
CA MET A 114 -10.63 -16.27 5.65
C MET A 114 -11.04 -16.18 4.19
N LYS A 115 -11.83 -15.17 3.83
CA LYS A 115 -12.26 -14.95 2.45
C LYS A 115 -11.07 -14.68 1.52
N LEU A 116 -10.14 -13.84 1.98
CA LEU A 116 -8.93 -13.54 1.22
C LEU A 116 -8.04 -14.78 1.06
N GLN A 117 -7.87 -15.56 2.12
CA GLN A 117 -7.08 -16.78 2.07
C GLN A 117 -7.66 -17.82 1.10
N ARG A 118 -9.00 -17.90 1.03
CA ARG A 118 -9.67 -18.79 0.07
C ARG A 118 -9.53 -18.30 -1.36
N ALA A 119 -9.60 -16.98 -1.58
CA ALA A 119 -9.46 -16.38 -2.91
C ALA A 119 -8.02 -16.49 -3.43
N PHE A 120 -7.04 -16.45 -2.53
CA PHE A 120 -5.62 -16.43 -2.87
C PHE A 120 -4.86 -17.47 -2.02
N PRO A 121 -5.01 -18.77 -2.34
CA PRO A 121 -4.44 -19.82 -1.49
C PRO A 121 -2.92 -19.85 -1.47
N ASP A 122 -2.26 -19.26 -2.46
CA ASP A 122 -0.80 -19.22 -2.54
C ASP A 122 -0.21 -17.92 -1.97
N THR A 123 -1.05 -16.96 -1.57
CA THR A 123 -0.61 -15.70 -1.00
C THR A 123 -0.42 -15.84 0.51
N ILE A 124 0.67 -15.26 1.03
CA ILE A 124 0.96 -15.25 2.46
C ILE A 124 0.27 -14.05 3.09
N PHE A 125 -0.50 -14.29 4.14
CA PHE A 125 -1.20 -13.26 4.92
C PHE A 125 -0.64 -13.23 6.34
N GLU A 126 -0.22 -12.03 6.77
CA GLU A 126 0.22 -11.79 8.16
C GLU A 126 -0.51 -10.65 8.82
#